data_5059d9f6c0068924c190602b63fd506d
#
_entry.id   5059d9f6c0068924c190602b63fd506d
#
_cell.length_a   1.000
_cell.length_b   1.000
_cell.length_c   1.000
_cell.angle_alpha   90.00
_cell.angle_beta   90.00
_cell.angle_gamma   90.00
#
_symmetry.space_group_name_H-M   'P 1'
#
loop_
_entity.id
_entity.type
_entity.pdbx_description
1 polymer ?
#
loop_
_entity_poly.entity_id
_entity_poly.type
_entity_poly.pdbx_seq_one_letter_code
_entity_poly.pdbx_strand_id
1 'polypeptide(L)'
;MRRNLRKLAVLGMFSMFAYTVQGQRFLTEVFPSVNVTPSVIYSQNYEVLTGTPVLKDLKMDIYEPSGAADPMTERPLIIYLHTGSYIPIIVNGNATGSRNDSAAVEICKQFARRGYVVANMDYRLGWDPTNTNPTNGLDIRRGTLLNAVYRSIQDAKACVRYFRKDAAINNNVYKIDVNNFYLVGQGTGGYIALNYAVLNSPSEITLPKFISSTDAPTYGIFAGQPYVNQAALGDFDGIGGVAPFNNENHPGYSNAVQFVVNLGGAMGDSSWIAAGDAPMIGIHCVDDPFAPYGVGIVYVPTTPPQAVVDVIGSGEIIKHANQLGNNACFANAGFTDPYTLRANSINNGNEGLFPLQQGLNPVNPQLGHAGPWEWYNLTATQNLAVAMGYLPTRGDTCYGNSLLTNPTMNKAYALAYIDTIMNYVNPRIVF
;
A
#
# COMPACT_ATOMS: atom_id res chain seq x y z
N MET A 1 -32.82 18.72 47.86
CA MET A 1 -31.39 18.52 47.78
C MET A 1 -30.98 17.14 47.16
N ARG A 2 -31.52 16.00 47.63
CA ARG A 2 -31.15 14.65 47.14
C ARG A 2 -31.49 14.36 45.66
N ARG A 3 -32.47 15.04 45.08
CA ARG A 3 -32.92 14.81 43.67
C ARG A 3 -32.00 15.48 42.64
N ASN A 4 -31.33 16.56 43.02
CA ASN A 4 -30.37 17.28 42.16
C ASN A 4 -28.97 16.65 42.18
N LEU A 5 -28.56 16.01 43.29
CA LEU A 5 -27.32 15.25 43.36
C LEU A 5 -27.29 14.02 42.46
N ARG A 6 -28.48 13.32 42.32
CA ARG A 6 -28.56 12.19 41.41
C ARG A 6 -28.47 12.59 39.91
N LYS A 7 -29.00 13.77 39.56
CA LYS A 7 -28.87 14.30 38.18
C LYS A 7 -27.46 14.73 37.87
N LEU A 8 -26.72 15.33 38.79
CA LEU A 8 -25.32 15.67 38.63
C LEU A 8 -24.43 14.43 38.54
N ALA A 9 -24.65 13.39 39.34
CA ALA A 9 -23.92 12.15 39.29
C ALA A 9 -24.12 11.39 37.97
N VAL A 10 -25.31 11.39 37.40
CA VAL A 10 -25.61 10.78 36.09
C VAL A 10 -25.00 11.59 34.96
N LEU A 11 -25.02 12.93 35.02
CA LEU A 11 -24.33 13.78 34.03
C LEU A 11 -22.80 13.60 34.10
N GLY A 12 -22.23 13.51 35.34
CA GLY A 12 -20.81 13.27 35.54
C GLY A 12 -20.35 11.91 35.04
N MET A 13 -21.15 10.85 35.20
CA MET A 13 -20.87 9.53 34.66
C MET A 13 -20.96 9.50 33.12
N PHE A 14 -21.92 10.19 32.52
CA PHE A 14 -22.02 10.29 31.06
C PHE A 14 -20.85 11.08 30.46
N SER A 15 -20.40 12.15 31.09
CA SER A 15 -19.22 12.90 30.64
C SER A 15 -17.91 12.10 30.79
N MET A 16 -17.71 11.38 31.90
CA MET A 16 -16.55 10.48 32.05
C MET A 16 -16.55 9.35 31.02
N PHE A 17 -17.69 8.76 30.70
CA PHE A 17 -17.78 7.74 29.65
C PHE A 17 -17.49 8.32 28.26
N ALA A 18 -17.92 9.54 27.94
CA ALA A 18 -17.60 10.20 26.69
C ALA A 18 -16.11 10.51 26.56
N TYR A 19 -15.44 10.93 27.62
CA TYR A 19 -13.99 11.18 27.63
C TYR A 19 -13.16 9.89 27.49
N THR A 20 -13.59 8.76 28.06
CA THR A 20 -12.88 7.48 27.92
C THR A 20 -13.05 6.89 26.50
N VAL A 21 -14.18 7.06 25.85
CA VAL A 21 -14.38 6.61 24.47
C VAL A 21 -13.58 7.45 23.48
N GLN A 22 -13.44 8.74 23.68
CA GLN A 22 -12.57 9.58 22.83
C GLN A 22 -11.09 9.26 22.98
N GLY A 23 -10.61 8.93 24.20
CA GLY A 23 -9.21 8.55 24.45
C GLY A 23 -8.82 7.19 23.87
N GLN A 24 -9.78 6.33 23.50
CA GLN A 24 -9.54 5.01 22.90
C GLN A 24 -9.77 4.99 21.38
N ARG A 25 -10.46 6.00 20.84
CA ARG A 25 -10.70 6.11 19.41
C ARG A 25 -9.37 6.15 18.64
N PHE A 26 -9.34 5.53 17.50
CA PHE A 26 -8.18 5.30 16.63
C PHE A 26 -7.16 4.27 17.16
N LEU A 27 -7.07 4.05 18.47
CA LEU A 27 -6.20 3.02 19.05
C LEU A 27 -6.88 1.65 19.09
N THR A 28 -8.16 1.62 19.50
CA THR A 28 -8.94 0.38 19.62
C THR A 28 -10.22 0.45 18.80
N GLU A 29 -10.83 -0.69 18.52
CA GLU A 29 -12.12 -0.76 17.84
C GLU A 29 -13.22 -0.24 18.75
N VAL A 30 -13.82 0.89 18.40
CA VAL A 30 -14.92 1.54 19.14
C VAL A 30 -16.24 1.50 18.37
N PHE A 31 -16.21 1.13 17.09
CA PHE A 31 -17.41 0.95 16.28
C PHE A 31 -17.65 -0.54 16.03
N PRO A 32 -18.88 -1.04 16.29
CA PRO A 32 -19.18 -2.48 16.19
C PRO A 32 -19.32 -2.97 14.75
N SER A 33 -19.52 -2.07 13.79
CA SER A 33 -19.74 -2.41 12.39
C SER A 33 -19.14 -1.37 11.43
N VAL A 34 -19.14 -1.70 10.15
CA VAL A 34 -18.60 -0.88 9.07
C VAL A 34 -19.62 -0.85 7.93
N ASN A 35 -19.90 0.34 7.41
CA ASN A 35 -20.57 0.50 6.13
C ASN A 35 -19.53 0.47 5.01
N VAL A 36 -19.86 -0.22 3.91
CA VAL A 36 -19.00 -0.30 2.74
C VAL A 36 -19.76 0.22 1.53
N THR A 37 -19.21 1.25 0.88
CA THR A 37 -19.67 1.73 -0.42
C THR A 37 -18.74 1.19 -1.48
N PRO A 38 -19.15 0.16 -2.25
CA PRO A 38 -18.26 -0.52 -3.19
C PRO A 38 -18.17 0.21 -4.52
N SER A 39 -17.03 0.02 -5.19
CA SER A 39 -16.81 0.38 -6.61
C SER A 39 -17.04 1.84 -6.96
N VAL A 40 -16.71 2.76 -6.04
CA VAL A 40 -16.71 4.20 -6.31
C VAL A 40 -15.62 4.53 -7.33
N ILE A 41 -15.97 5.16 -8.44
CA ILE A 41 -15.00 5.62 -9.44
C ILE A 41 -14.36 6.90 -8.92
N TYR A 42 -13.06 6.87 -8.64
CA TYR A 42 -12.32 8.04 -8.18
C TYR A 42 -11.56 8.75 -9.32
N SER A 43 -11.25 8.03 -10.39
CA SER A 43 -10.59 8.59 -11.58
C SER A 43 -10.78 7.70 -12.80
N GLN A 44 -10.35 8.19 -13.98
CA GLN A 44 -10.21 7.42 -15.21
C GLN A 44 -8.84 7.67 -15.81
N ASN A 45 -8.13 6.62 -16.21
CA ASN A 45 -6.84 6.78 -16.86
C ASN A 45 -6.50 5.58 -17.77
N TYR A 46 -5.44 5.71 -18.56
CA TYR A 46 -5.03 4.69 -19.53
C TYR A 46 -4.16 3.62 -18.88
N GLU A 47 -4.64 2.37 -18.87
CA GLU A 47 -3.92 1.17 -18.48
C GLU A 47 -3.24 0.53 -19.69
N VAL A 48 -2.04 -0.02 -19.53
CA VAL A 48 -1.28 -0.69 -20.60
C VAL A 48 -0.89 -2.08 -20.11
N LEU A 49 -1.73 -3.08 -20.37
CA LEU A 49 -1.46 -4.48 -20.00
C LEU A 49 -0.75 -5.25 -21.11
N THR A 50 -1.12 -5.01 -22.38
CA THR A 50 -0.68 -5.78 -23.55
C THR A 50 -0.05 -4.90 -24.62
N GLY A 51 0.60 -3.80 -24.20
CA GLY A 51 1.21 -2.83 -25.10
C GLY A 51 0.24 -1.81 -25.72
N THR A 52 -1.07 -2.03 -25.66
CA THR A 52 -2.08 -1.10 -26.16
C THR A 52 -2.75 -0.36 -24.99
N PRO A 53 -2.73 0.99 -24.97
CA PRO A 53 -3.40 1.76 -23.94
C PRO A 53 -4.93 1.62 -24.02
N VAL A 54 -5.58 1.37 -22.88
CA VAL A 54 -7.04 1.28 -22.74
C VAL A 54 -7.50 2.20 -21.62
N LEU A 55 -8.45 3.10 -21.90
CA LEU A 55 -9.05 3.95 -20.87
C LEU A 55 -9.86 3.08 -19.89
N LYS A 56 -9.56 3.22 -18.60
CA LYS A 56 -10.13 2.40 -17.53
C LYS A 56 -10.66 3.27 -16.39
N ASP A 57 -11.83 2.92 -15.86
CA ASP A 57 -12.31 3.42 -14.58
C ASP A 57 -11.44 2.85 -13.46
N LEU A 58 -10.90 3.73 -12.64
CA LEU A 58 -10.18 3.36 -11.42
C LEU A 58 -11.15 3.46 -10.24
N LYS A 59 -11.32 2.35 -9.52
CA LYS A 59 -12.35 2.18 -8.50
C LYS A 59 -11.74 2.00 -7.12
N MET A 60 -12.53 2.33 -6.11
CA MET A 60 -12.23 2.07 -4.71
C MET A 60 -13.46 1.60 -3.97
N ASP A 61 -13.26 0.88 -2.87
CA ASP A 61 -14.29 0.59 -1.89
C ASP A 61 -14.07 1.50 -0.67
N ILE A 62 -15.11 2.19 -0.23
CA ILE A 62 -15.02 3.11 0.92
C ILE A 62 -15.62 2.45 2.14
N TYR A 63 -14.85 2.38 3.22
CA TYR A 63 -15.22 1.81 4.51
C TYR A 63 -15.40 2.93 5.52
N GLU A 64 -16.58 3.00 6.13
CA GLU A 64 -16.94 4.01 7.13
C GLU A 64 -17.38 3.36 8.44
N PRO A 65 -17.01 3.94 9.60
CA PRO A 65 -17.46 3.44 10.90
C PRO A 65 -18.99 3.49 11.01
N SER A 66 -19.60 2.48 11.61
CA SER A 66 -21.06 2.41 11.78
C SER A 66 -21.48 1.63 13.02
N GLY A 67 -22.79 1.65 13.30
CA GLY A 67 -23.41 0.89 14.40
C GLY A 67 -23.29 1.55 15.78
N ALA A 68 -22.67 2.73 15.89
CA ALA A 68 -22.63 3.55 17.09
C ALA A 68 -22.72 5.03 16.72
N ALA A 69 -23.13 5.88 17.67
CA ALA A 69 -23.12 7.33 17.49
C ALA A 69 -21.69 7.83 17.35
N ASP A 70 -21.44 8.66 16.35
CA ASP A 70 -20.14 9.28 16.10
C ASP A 70 -20.24 10.80 16.32
N PRO A 71 -19.57 11.33 17.36
CA PRO A 71 -19.57 12.77 17.62
C PRO A 71 -18.67 13.56 16.67
N MET A 72 -17.76 12.89 15.91
CA MET A 72 -16.90 13.58 14.96
C MET A 72 -17.66 13.90 13.68
N THR A 73 -17.50 15.14 13.22
CA THR A 73 -18.04 15.61 11.95
C THR A 73 -17.13 15.34 10.77
N GLU A 74 -15.83 15.18 11.03
CA GLU A 74 -14.81 14.88 10.05
C GLU A 74 -13.83 13.83 10.61
N ARG A 75 -13.28 12.97 9.76
CA ARG A 75 -12.46 11.82 10.13
C ARG A 75 -11.18 11.78 9.31
N PRO A 76 -10.06 11.34 9.89
CA PRO A 76 -8.86 11.03 9.13
C PRO A 76 -9.14 9.98 8.04
N LEU A 77 -8.50 10.13 6.89
CA LEU A 77 -8.60 9.21 5.76
C LEU A 77 -7.36 8.32 5.66
N ILE A 78 -7.60 7.02 5.54
CA ILE A 78 -6.57 6.06 5.13
C ILE A 78 -6.84 5.65 3.68
N ILE A 79 -5.84 5.79 2.81
CA ILE A 79 -5.86 5.19 1.47
C ILE A 79 -5.07 3.90 1.55
N TYR A 80 -5.74 2.79 1.32
CA TYR A 80 -5.16 1.45 1.31
C TYR A 80 -4.86 1.01 -0.12
N LEU A 81 -3.64 0.50 -0.33
CA LEU A 81 -3.10 0.07 -1.60
C LEU A 81 -2.78 -1.43 -1.51
N HIS A 82 -3.55 -2.26 -2.22
CA HIS A 82 -3.41 -3.71 -2.17
C HIS A 82 -2.13 -4.21 -2.87
N THR A 83 -1.77 -5.47 -2.68
CA THR A 83 -0.69 -6.17 -3.41
C THR A 83 -1.12 -6.58 -4.81
N GLY A 84 -0.26 -7.24 -5.61
CA GLY A 84 -0.66 -7.87 -6.89
C GLY A 84 0.34 -7.80 -8.02
N SER A 85 1.58 -7.37 -7.78
CA SER A 85 2.67 -7.36 -8.79
C SER A 85 2.36 -6.54 -10.05
N TYR A 86 1.45 -5.57 -9.98
CA TYR A 86 0.96 -4.79 -11.14
C TYR A 86 0.42 -5.66 -12.31
N ILE A 87 -0.08 -6.85 -12.00
CA ILE A 87 -0.63 -7.84 -12.93
C ILE A 87 -2.02 -8.23 -12.42
N PRO A 88 -3.00 -8.50 -13.31
CA PRO A 88 -4.32 -8.96 -12.86
C PRO A 88 -4.22 -10.21 -11.99
N ILE A 89 -5.02 -10.27 -10.93
CA ILE A 89 -5.12 -11.44 -10.04
C ILE A 89 -5.33 -12.72 -10.86
N ILE A 90 -4.86 -13.87 -10.41
CA ILE A 90 -4.81 -15.14 -11.13
C ILE A 90 -3.80 -15.12 -12.29
N VAL A 91 -3.73 -14.06 -13.13
CA VAL A 91 -2.68 -13.91 -14.13
C VAL A 91 -1.31 -13.76 -13.48
N ASN A 92 -1.23 -13.05 -12.36
CA ASN A 92 -0.02 -12.88 -11.55
C ASN A 92 0.51 -14.19 -10.92
N GLY A 93 -0.23 -15.29 -11.03
CA GLY A 93 0.15 -16.58 -10.50
C GLY A 93 -0.06 -16.78 -9.00
N ASN A 94 -0.72 -15.84 -8.31
CA ASN A 94 -0.99 -15.87 -6.87
C ASN A 94 -2.49 -15.81 -6.56
N ALA A 95 -2.84 -16.15 -5.31
CA ALA A 95 -4.21 -16.11 -4.80
C ALA A 95 -4.64 -14.70 -4.36
N THR A 96 -3.73 -13.72 -4.34
CA THR A 96 -3.95 -12.32 -3.96
C THR A 96 -3.57 -11.37 -5.09
N GLY A 97 -4.07 -10.14 -5.04
CA GLY A 97 -3.77 -9.11 -6.04
C GLY A 97 -4.97 -8.22 -6.37
N SER A 98 -5.86 -8.01 -5.42
CA SER A 98 -7.02 -7.14 -5.61
C SER A 98 -7.47 -6.49 -4.30
N ARG A 99 -8.30 -5.44 -4.39
CA ARG A 99 -8.93 -4.82 -3.22
C ARG A 99 -9.90 -5.76 -2.48
N ASN A 100 -10.26 -6.91 -3.07
CA ASN A 100 -11.13 -7.92 -2.46
C ASN A 100 -10.36 -8.99 -1.67
N ASP A 101 -9.04 -8.90 -1.60
CA ASP A 101 -8.23 -9.83 -0.85
C ASP A 101 -8.62 -9.82 0.64
N SER A 102 -8.68 -10.99 1.26
CA SER A 102 -9.16 -11.13 2.64
C SER A 102 -8.41 -10.23 3.61
N ALA A 103 -7.09 -10.12 3.48
CA ALA A 103 -6.25 -9.26 4.31
C ALA A 103 -6.56 -7.77 4.07
N ALA A 104 -6.66 -7.34 2.82
CA ALA A 104 -6.99 -5.95 2.46
C ALA A 104 -8.34 -5.53 3.05
N VAL A 105 -9.37 -6.37 2.87
CA VAL A 105 -10.72 -6.13 3.40
C VAL A 105 -10.71 -6.06 4.94
N GLU A 106 -10.00 -6.96 5.62
CA GLU A 106 -9.97 -6.99 7.09
C GLU A 106 -9.19 -5.81 7.66
N ILE A 107 -8.03 -5.46 7.10
CA ILE A 107 -7.25 -4.30 7.51
C ILE A 107 -8.09 -3.02 7.37
N CYS A 108 -8.78 -2.83 6.23
CA CYS A 108 -9.66 -1.69 6.01
C CYS A 108 -10.82 -1.65 7.03
N LYS A 109 -11.44 -2.80 7.34
CA LYS A 109 -12.49 -2.89 8.36
C LYS A 109 -11.97 -2.57 9.74
N GLN A 110 -10.77 -3.02 10.11
CA GLN A 110 -10.20 -2.76 11.42
C GLN A 110 -9.85 -1.27 11.61
N PHE A 111 -9.34 -0.59 10.58
CA PHE A 111 -9.19 0.86 10.63
C PHE A 111 -10.55 1.57 10.74
N ALA A 112 -11.55 1.17 9.95
CA ALA A 112 -12.88 1.78 10.01
C ALA A 112 -13.54 1.57 11.39
N ARG A 113 -13.43 0.38 12.00
CA ARG A 113 -13.94 0.15 13.37
C ARG A 113 -13.22 0.99 14.43
N ARG A 114 -12.02 1.48 14.13
CA ARG A 114 -11.28 2.44 14.99
C ARG A 114 -11.67 3.90 14.76
N GLY A 115 -12.50 4.18 13.73
CA GLY A 115 -13.05 5.51 13.48
C GLY A 115 -12.46 6.27 12.30
N TYR A 116 -11.61 5.64 11.49
CA TYR A 116 -11.13 6.19 10.21
C TYR A 116 -12.18 6.02 9.11
N VAL A 117 -12.11 6.84 8.08
CA VAL A 117 -12.61 6.47 6.77
C VAL A 117 -11.47 5.83 5.99
N VAL A 118 -11.76 4.75 5.26
CA VAL A 118 -10.74 4.02 4.51
C VAL A 118 -11.16 3.86 3.06
N ALA A 119 -10.29 4.24 2.14
CA ALA A 119 -10.44 4.02 0.70
C ALA A 119 -9.50 2.90 0.26
N ASN A 120 -10.03 1.72 -0.02
CA ASN A 120 -9.30 0.59 -0.58
C ASN A 120 -9.36 0.69 -2.10
N MET A 121 -8.28 1.14 -2.74
CA MET A 121 -8.28 1.53 -4.15
C MET A 121 -7.60 0.52 -5.07
N ASP A 122 -8.15 0.36 -6.28
CA ASP A 122 -7.43 -0.20 -7.43
C ASP A 122 -6.49 0.85 -8.02
N TYR A 123 -5.46 0.42 -8.72
CA TYR A 123 -4.52 1.25 -9.47
C TYR A 123 -4.20 0.60 -10.81
N ARG A 124 -3.63 1.36 -11.76
CA ARG A 124 -3.28 0.85 -13.09
C ARG A 124 -2.21 -0.23 -13.01
N LEU A 125 -2.46 -1.32 -13.70
CA LEU A 125 -1.57 -2.45 -13.85
C LEU A 125 -0.69 -2.28 -15.11
N GLY A 126 0.17 -3.27 -15.42
CA GLY A 126 0.89 -3.28 -16.69
C GLY A 126 2.37 -3.64 -16.62
N TRP A 127 2.76 -4.50 -15.68
CA TRP A 127 4.06 -5.12 -15.69
C TRP A 127 4.08 -6.35 -16.61
N ASP A 128 5.14 -6.49 -17.43
CA ASP A 128 5.45 -7.70 -18.22
C ASP A 128 6.71 -8.38 -17.65
N PRO A 129 6.57 -9.21 -16.59
CA PRO A 129 7.71 -9.85 -15.93
C PRO A 129 8.27 -11.04 -16.70
N THR A 130 7.50 -11.62 -17.62
CA THR A 130 7.82 -12.91 -18.26
C THR A 130 8.52 -12.77 -19.60
N ASN A 131 8.83 -11.55 -20.02
CA ASN A 131 9.50 -11.31 -21.28
C ASN A 131 10.94 -11.87 -21.26
N THR A 132 11.19 -12.89 -22.07
CA THR A 132 12.47 -13.61 -22.17
C THR A 132 13.23 -13.30 -23.44
N ASN A 133 12.87 -12.24 -24.17
CA ASN A 133 13.59 -11.85 -25.39
C ASN A 133 15.08 -11.65 -25.06
N PRO A 134 16.01 -12.34 -25.75
CA PRO A 134 17.43 -12.29 -25.40
C PRO A 134 18.08 -10.93 -25.65
N THR A 135 17.51 -10.09 -26.51
CA THR A 135 18.04 -8.78 -26.86
C THR A 135 17.59 -7.68 -25.90
N ASN A 136 16.29 -7.64 -25.59
CA ASN A 136 15.68 -6.52 -24.84
C ASN A 136 14.74 -6.96 -23.71
N GLY A 137 14.64 -8.25 -23.40
CA GLY A 137 13.73 -8.75 -22.37
C GLY A 137 13.98 -8.19 -20.97
N LEU A 138 15.23 -7.90 -20.61
CA LEU A 138 15.57 -7.24 -19.34
C LEU A 138 15.01 -5.81 -19.32
N ASP A 139 15.23 -5.03 -20.37
CA ASP A 139 14.74 -3.66 -20.46
C ASP A 139 13.22 -3.59 -20.50
N ILE A 140 12.55 -4.59 -21.15
CA ILE A 140 11.09 -4.69 -21.13
C ILE A 140 10.59 -4.99 -19.72
N ARG A 141 11.14 -5.99 -19.03
CA ARG A 141 10.73 -6.31 -17.64
C ARG A 141 10.94 -5.10 -16.72
N ARG A 142 12.09 -4.43 -16.80
CA ARG A 142 12.44 -3.27 -16.00
C ARG A 142 11.55 -2.08 -16.34
N GLY A 143 11.45 -1.72 -17.61
CA GLY A 143 10.72 -0.55 -18.06
C GLY A 143 9.21 -0.68 -17.80
N THR A 144 8.61 -1.85 -18.02
CA THR A 144 7.19 -2.05 -17.72
C THR A 144 6.90 -2.01 -16.22
N LEU A 145 7.80 -2.53 -15.36
CA LEU A 145 7.69 -2.39 -13.91
C LEU A 145 7.74 -0.92 -13.48
N LEU A 146 8.77 -0.19 -13.91
CA LEU A 146 8.96 1.22 -13.52
C LEU A 146 7.79 2.09 -13.99
N ASN A 147 7.29 1.86 -15.20
CA ASN A 147 6.10 2.54 -15.72
C ASN A 147 4.82 2.17 -14.93
N ALA A 148 4.67 0.92 -14.49
CA ALA A 148 3.53 0.51 -13.66
C ALA A 148 3.56 1.18 -12.29
N VAL A 149 4.74 1.20 -11.61
CA VAL A 149 4.93 1.93 -10.35
C VAL A 149 4.61 3.41 -10.53
N TYR A 150 5.18 4.06 -11.56
CA TYR A 150 4.99 5.49 -11.81
C TYR A 150 3.51 5.85 -12.01
N ARG A 151 2.80 5.11 -12.87
CA ARG A 151 1.36 5.31 -13.11
C ARG A 151 0.52 5.08 -11.85
N SER A 152 0.88 4.08 -11.03
CA SER A 152 0.14 3.78 -9.80
C SER A 152 0.34 4.86 -8.72
N ILE A 153 1.50 5.51 -8.67
CA ILE A 153 1.74 6.69 -7.83
C ILE A 153 0.81 7.84 -8.26
N GLN A 154 0.69 8.10 -9.56
CA GLN A 154 -0.22 9.11 -10.11
C GLN A 154 -1.68 8.80 -9.75
N ASP A 155 -2.07 7.51 -9.78
CA ASP A 155 -3.41 7.06 -9.41
C ASP A 155 -3.68 7.28 -7.91
N ALA A 156 -2.72 6.97 -7.03
CA ALA A 156 -2.83 7.23 -5.61
C ALA A 156 -2.94 8.75 -5.32
N LYS A 157 -2.16 9.57 -6.02
CA LYS A 157 -2.26 11.04 -5.93
C LYS A 157 -3.61 11.56 -6.44
N ALA A 158 -4.15 10.98 -7.50
CA ALA A 158 -5.49 11.30 -7.99
C ALA A 158 -6.58 10.91 -6.99
N CYS A 159 -6.44 9.78 -6.29
CA CYS A 159 -7.35 9.35 -5.22
C CYS A 159 -7.34 10.34 -4.05
N VAL A 160 -6.17 10.79 -3.60
CA VAL A 160 -6.06 11.84 -2.56
C VAL A 160 -6.75 13.13 -3.01
N ARG A 161 -6.52 13.56 -4.25
CA ARG A 161 -7.17 14.78 -4.81
C ARG A 161 -8.68 14.62 -4.97
N TYR A 162 -9.18 13.40 -5.26
CA TYR A 162 -10.61 13.11 -5.33
C TYR A 162 -11.32 13.49 -4.03
N PHE A 163 -10.79 13.05 -2.87
CA PHE A 163 -11.40 13.36 -1.57
C PHE A 163 -11.30 14.85 -1.22
N ARG A 164 -10.18 15.52 -1.52
CA ARG A 164 -10.07 16.96 -1.30
C ARG A 164 -11.01 17.77 -2.20
N LYS A 165 -11.20 17.34 -3.44
CA LYS A 165 -12.20 17.90 -4.33
C LYS A 165 -13.61 17.69 -3.78
N ASP A 166 -13.95 16.48 -3.33
CA ASP A 166 -15.24 16.18 -2.73
C ASP A 166 -15.52 17.10 -1.53
N ALA A 167 -14.56 17.24 -0.64
CA ALA A 167 -14.69 18.13 0.51
C ALA A 167 -14.87 19.59 0.11
N ALA A 168 -14.20 20.04 -0.95
CA ALA A 168 -14.25 21.45 -1.38
C ALA A 168 -15.54 21.83 -2.11
N ILE A 169 -16.10 20.94 -2.93
CA ILE A 169 -17.21 21.29 -3.84
C ILE A 169 -18.46 20.39 -3.75
N ASN A 170 -18.39 19.26 -3.05
CA ASN A 170 -19.48 18.29 -2.90
C ASN A 170 -19.97 18.15 -1.45
N ASN A 171 -19.75 19.15 -0.61
CA ASN A 171 -20.14 19.17 0.80
C ASN A 171 -19.52 18.07 1.66
N ASN A 172 -18.33 17.58 1.31
CA ASN A 172 -17.59 16.58 2.08
C ASN A 172 -18.46 15.34 2.39
N VAL A 173 -18.95 14.67 1.36
CA VAL A 173 -19.92 13.56 1.47
C VAL A 173 -19.39 12.46 2.40
N TYR A 174 -18.08 12.22 2.38
CA TYR A 174 -17.43 11.19 3.21
C TYR A 174 -16.98 11.71 4.58
N LYS A 175 -17.22 12.98 4.89
CA LYS A 175 -16.83 13.62 6.16
C LYS A 175 -15.35 13.42 6.48
N ILE A 176 -14.50 13.76 5.53
CA ILE A 176 -13.05 13.61 5.64
C ILE A 176 -12.43 14.85 6.28
N ASP A 177 -11.52 14.66 7.23
CA ASP A 177 -10.58 15.69 7.64
C ASP A 177 -9.48 15.83 6.58
N VAL A 178 -9.56 16.90 5.80
CA VAL A 178 -8.66 17.15 4.67
C VAL A 178 -7.19 17.35 5.04
N ASN A 179 -6.88 17.49 6.33
CA ASN A 179 -5.53 17.67 6.84
C ASN A 179 -4.88 16.35 7.29
N ASN A 180 -5.66 15.26 7.40
CA ASN A 180 -5.21 14.00 7.97
C ASN A 180 -5.43 12.82 7.00
N PHE A 181 -4.50 12.70 6.04
CA PHE A 181 -4.49 11.64 5.03
C PHE A 181 -3.24 10.77 5.20
N TYR A 182 -3.43 9.45 5.21
CA TYR A 182 -2.36 8.46 5.40
C TYR A 182 -2.45 7.39 4.31
N LEU A 183 -1.29 6.90 3.86
CA LEU A 183 -1.23 5.77 2.93
C LEU A 183 -0.78 4.51 3.67
N VAL A 184 -1.45 3.40 3.40
CA VAL A 184 -1.07 2.07 3.87
C VAL A 184 -0.96 1.16 2.66
N GLY A 185 0.25 0.74 2.33
CA GLY A 185 0.51 -0.09 1.14
C GLY A 185 1.04 -1.47 1.50
N GLN A 186 0.48 -2.50 0.87
CA GLN A 186 0.86 -3.90 1.04
C GLN A 186 1.55 -4.42 -0.22
N GLY A 187 2.73 -5.03 -0.08
CA GLY A 187 3.49 -5.57 -1.21
C GLY A 187 3.72 -4.52 -2.28
N THR A 188 3.14 -4.72 -3.47
CA THR A 188 3.15 -3.72 -4.55
C THR A 188 2.57 -2.37 -4.12
N GLY A 189 1.52 -2.36 -3.30
CA GLY A 189 0.98 -1.15 -2.70
C GLY A 189 1.99 -0.45 -1.78
N GLY A 190 2.88 -1.21 -1.14
CA GLY A 190 3.99 -0.68 -0.36
C GLY A 190 5.01 0.05 -1.23
N TYR A 191 5.33 -0.48 -2.42
CA TYR A 191 6.12 0.26 -3.41
C TYR A 191 5.45 1.58 -3.77
N ILE A 192 4.12 1.59 -4.00
CA ILE A 192 3.39 2.81 -4.34
C ILE A 192 3.48 3.81 -3.18
N ALA A 193 3.19 3.40 -1.94
CA ALA A 193 3.17 4.28 -0.77
C ALA A 193 4.53 4.92 -0.49
N LEU A 194 5.61 4.12 -0.53
CA LEU A 194 6.97 4.62 -0.33
C LEU A 194 7.40 5.61 -1.41
N ASN A 195 7.22 5.23 -2.67
CA ASN A 195 7.65 6.08 -3.78
C ASN A 195 6.75 7.33 -3.94
N TYR A 196 5.49 7.27 -3.52
CA TYR A 196 4.61 8.44 -3.40
C TYR A 196 5.19 9.51 -2.49
N ALA A 197 5.80 9.10 -1.38
CA ALA A 197 6.29 10.01 -0.35
C ALA A 197 7.56 10.76 -0.77
N VAL A 198 8.35 10.21 -1.70
CA VAL A 198 9.69 10.73 -2.01
C VAL A 198 9.84 11.23 -3.44
N LEU A 199 9.18 10.63 -4.43
CA LEU A 199 9.36 11.02 -5.84
C LEU A 199 8.78 12.40 -6.14
N ASN A 200 9.66 13.36 -6.42
CA ASN A 200 9.28 14.74 -6.69
C ASN A 200 10.19 15.46 -7.70
N SER A 201 11.29 14.85 -8.16
CA SER A 201 12.26 15.45 -9.08
C SER A 201 12.52 14.57 -10.30
N PRO A 202 12.53 15.13 -11.53
CA PRO A 202 12.89 14.38 -12.74
C PRO A 202 14.26 13.69 -12.68
N SER A 203 15.22 14.20 -11.91
CA SER A 203 16.53 13.56 -11.72
C SER A 203 16.45 12.18 -11.08
N GLU A 204 15.40 11.89 -10.31
CA GLU A 204 15.19 10.64 -9.62
C GLU A 204 14.86 9.48 -10.56
N ILE A 205 14.18 9.75 -11.66
CA ILE A 205 13.83 8.76 -12.69
C ILE A 205 14.85 8.69 -13.83
N THR A 206 15.94 9.47 -13.76
CA THR A 206 17.01 9.49 -14.75
C THR A 206 18.33 8.95 -14.22
N LEU A 207 18.35 8.27 -13.06
CA LEU A 207 19.51 7.56 -12.58
C LEU A 207 19.95 6.48 -13.61
N PRO A 208 21.25 6.16 -13.72
CA PRO A 208 21.76 5.24 -14.74
C PRO A 208 21.02 3.90 -14.83
N LYS A 209 20.55 3.37 -13.71
CA LYS A 209 19.78 2.12 -13.64
C LYS A 209 18.34 2.24 -14.19
N PHE A 210 17.86 3.45 -14.41
CA PHE A 210 16.54 3.76 -14.97
C PHE A 210 16.59 4.24 -16.42
N ILE A 211 17.76 4.11 -17.06
CA ILE A 211 17.96 4.37 -18.49
C ILE A 211 18.00 3.05 -19.23
N SER A 212 17.25 2.96 -20.33
CA SER A 212 17.25 1.76 -21.18
C SER A 212 18.57 1.58 -21.93
N SER A 213 19.01 0.34 -22.04
CA SER A 213 20.20 -0.01 -22.86
C SER A 213 19.81 -0.49 -24.28
N THR A 214 18.55 -0.82 -24.52
CA THR A 214 18.06 -1.37 -25.78
C THR A 214 16.76 -0.71 -26.21
N ASP A 215 16.39 -0.90 -27.48
CA ASP A 215 15.11 -0.47 -28.04
C ASP A 215 14.03 -1.55 -27.87
N ALA A 216 12.86 -1.12 -27.38
CA ALA A 216 11.62 -1.90 -27.40
C ALA A 216 10.42 -0.96 -27.68
N PRO A 217 10.29 -0.43 -28.90
CA PRO A 217 9.38 0.66 -29.23
C PRO A 217 7.90 0.32 -28.99
N THR A 218 7.52 -0.96 -29.09
CA THR A 218 6.16 -1.43 -28.74
C THR A 218 5.79 -1.14 -27.28
N TYR A 219 6.80 -1.03 -26.40
CA TYR A 219 6.65 -0.71 -24.99
C TYR A 219 6.98 0.77 -24.67
N GLY A 220 7.27 1.56 -25.71
CA GLY A 220 7.71 2.96 -25.53
C GLY A 220 9.11 3.09 -24.91
N ILE A 221 9.96 2.06 -25.05
CA ILE A 221 11.31 2.00 -24.49
C ILE A 221 12.31 2.25 -25.60
N PHE A 222 13.27 3.17 -25.37
CA PHE A 222 14.28 3.55 -26.36
C PHE A 222 15.67 3.63 -25.69
N ALA A 223 16.69 3.09 -26.35
CA ALA A 223 18.05 3.06 -25.86
C ALA A 223 18.56 4.46 -25.53
N GLY A 224 19.22 4.61 -24.38
CA GLY A 224 19.72 5.88 -23.88
C GLY A 224 18.64 6.83 -23.32
N GLN A 225 17.37 6.42 -23.26
CA GLN A 225 16.29 7.21 -22.70
C GLN A 225 15.80 6.63 -21.36
N PRO A 226 15.27 7.47 -20.45
CA PRO A 226 14.60 6.99 -19.24
C PRO A 226 13.45 6.07 -19.59
N TYR A 227 13.24 5.00 -18.78
CA TYR A 227 12.07 4.14 -18.93
C TYR A 227 10.76 4.89 -18.72
N VAL A 228 10.76 5.90 -17.83
CA VAL A 228 9.59 6.76 -17.57
C VAL A 228 9.68 8.01 -18.45
N ASN A 229 8.75 8.16 -19.38
CA ASN A 229 8.65 9.34 -20.24
C ASN A 229 7.55 10.27 -19.74
N GLN A 230 7.93 11.29 -18.96
CA GLN A 230 6.99 12.28 -18.42
C GLN A 230 6.25 13.07 -19.48
N ALA A 231 6.84 13.32 -20.66
CA ALA A 231 6.15 14.01 -21.75
C ALA A 231 4.92 13.22 -22.24
N ALA A 232 4.95 11.89 -22.14
CA ALA A 232 3.82 11.03 -22.48
C ALA A 232 2.91 10.75 -21.29
N LEU A 233 3.50 10.45 -20.12
CA LEU A 233 2.77 9.93 -18.94
C LEU A 233 2.30 11.03 -17.98
N GLY A 234 2.71 12.30 -18.18
CA GLY A 234 2.52 13.37 -17.21
C GLY A 234 3.60 13.39 -16.12
N ASP A 235 3.55 14.42 -15.28
CA ASP A 235 4.46 14.57 -14.14
C ASP A 235 4.14 13.57 -13.01
N PHE A 236 4.86 13.69 -11.88
CA PHE A 236 4.66 12.81 -10.70
C PHE A 236 3.24 12.91 -10.11
N ASP A 237 2.53 13.99 -10.39
CA ASP A 237 1.15 14.19 -9.93
C ASP A 237 0.11 13.70 -10.95
N GLY A 238 0.55 13.23 -12.12
CA GLY A 238 -0.31 12.80 -13.21
C GLY A 238 -0.94 13.97 -13.95
N ILE A 239 -0.28 15.13 -13.91
CA ILE A 239 -0.68 16.34 -14.65
C ILE A 239 0.16 16.43 -15.92
N GLY A 240 -0.43 16.93 -16.99
CA GLY A 240 0.21 16.93 -18.32
C GLY A 240 0.19 15.54 -18.98
N GLY A 241 1.19 15.28 -19.82
CA GLY A 241 1.20 14.07 -20.65
C GLY A 241 0.27 14.19 -21.86
N VAL A 242 0.04 13.06 -22.53
CA VAL A 242 -0.79 13.03 -23.74
C VAL A 242 -1.69 11.81 -23.79
N ALA A 243 -2.92 11.95 -24.32
CA ALA A 243 -3.74 10.79 -24.67
C ALA A 243 -3.05 9.99 -25.81
N PRO A 244 -3.06 8.66 -25.79
CA PRO A 244 -3.75 7.77 -24.87
C PRO A 244 -2.86 7.22 -23.74
N PHE A 245 -1.95 8.01 -23.17
CA PHE A 245 -1.04 7.55 -22.11
C PHE A 245 -1.36 8.15 -20.76
N ASN A 246 -1.96 9.35 -20.72
CA ASN A 246 -2.43 9.97 -19.49
C ASN A 246 -3.75 10.74 -19.72
N ASN A 247 -4.54 10.76 -18.65
CA ASN A 247 -5.73 11.59 -18.50
C ASN A 247 -5.63 12.28 -17.13
N GLU A 248 -5.61 13.60 -17.12
CA GLU A 248 -5.51 14.37 -15.88
C GLU A 248 -6.73 14.17 -14.99
N ASN A 249 -6.50 13.93 -13.71
CA ASN A 249 -7.57 13.73 -12.73
C ASN A 249 -7.44 14.73 -11.58
N HIS A 250 -8.51 15.51 -11.35
CA HIS A 250 -8.67 16.43 -10.24
C HIS A 250 -7.50 17.43 -10.10
N PRO A 251 -7.10 18.16 -11.17
CA PRO A 251 -6.04 19.16 -11.07
C PRO A 251 -6.41 20.30 -10.10
N GLY A 252 -5.40 20.92 -9.49
CA GLY A 252 -5.56 22.06 -8.59
C GLY A 252 -5.86 21.71 -7.14
N TYR A 253 -6.05 20.43 -6.79
CA TYR A 253 -6.17 19.98 -5.40
C TYR A 253 -4.84 19.41 -4.90
N SER A 254 -4.55 19.61 -3.61
CA SER A 254 -3.34 19.06 -2.98
C SER A 254 -3.40 17.54 -2.92
N ASN A 255 -2.23 16.89 -3.05
CA ASN A 255 -2.05 15.46 -2.83
C ASN A 255 -1.16 15.16 -1.61
N ALA A 256 -0.91 16.13 -0.72
CA ALA A 256 -0.09 15.94 0.47
C ALA A 256 -0.69 14.86 1.39
N VAL A 257 0.19 14.07 2.02
CA VAL A 257 -0.15 13.07 3.04
C VAL A 257 0.77 13.25 4.25
N GLN A 258 0.30 12.84 5.43
CA GLN A 258 1.03 13.07 6.68
C GLN A 258 2.12 12.04 6.91
N PHE A 259 1.86 10.77 6.60
CA PHE A 259 2.89 9.72 6.56
C PHE A 259 2.43 8.49 5.76
N VAL A 260 3.35 7.56 5.56
CA VAL A 260 3.11 6.33 4.80
C VAL A 260 3.50 5.09 5.58
N VAL A 261 2.75 4.00 5.37
CA VAL A 261 3.00 2.68 5.93
C VAL A 261 3.30 1.71 4.81
N ASN A 262 4.41 1.02 4.91
CA ASN A 262 4.84 -0.03 4.00
C ASN A 262 4.76 -1.40 4.67
N LEU A 263 4.00 -2.32 4.07
CA LEU A 263 3.88 -3.71 4.46
C LEU A 263 4.55 -4.59 3.37
N GLY A 264 5.86 -4.79 3.48
CA GLY A 264 6.61 -5.68 2.58
C GLY A 264 6.82 -5.16 1.16
N GLY A 265 6.93 -3.86 0.96
CA GLY A 265 7.32 -3.24 -0.31
C GLY A 265 8.76 -2.69 -0.28
N ALA A 266 9.21 -2.10 -1.39
CA ALA A 266 10.54 -1.54 -1.54
C ALA A 266 10.52 -0.20 -2.32
N MET A 267 11.66 0.47 -2.38
CA MET A 267 11.86 1.74 -3.08
C MET A 267 12.95 1.60 -4.15
N GLY A 268 12.83 2.35 -5.21
CA GLY A 268 13.76 2.25 -6.34
C GLY A 268 15.19 2.70 -6.01
N ASP A 269 15.39 3.74 -5.19
CA ASP A 269 16.71 4.22 -4.81
C ASP A 269 16.71 4.97 -3.48
N SER A 270 17.79 4.83 -2.69
CA SER A 270 17.95 5.54 -1.41
C SER A 270 18.18 7.04 -1.56
N SER A 271 18.73 7.48 -2.68
CA SER A 271 18.96 8.90 -2.96
C SER A 271 17.68 9.72 -3.13
N TRP A 272 16.53 9.04 -3.23
CA TRP A 272 15.23 9.71 -3.32
C TRP A 272 14.74 10.23 -1.98
N ILE A 273 15.24 9.67 -0.88
CA ILE A 273 14.83 10.09 0.47
C ILE A 273 15.56 11.38 0.82
N ALA A 274 14.81 12.46 1.06
CA ALA A 274 15.31 13.75 1.45
C ALA A 274 14.86 14.15 2.87
N ALA A 275 15.60 15.07 3.50
CA ALA A 275 15.17 15.62 4.77
C ALA A 275 13.87 16.44 4.60
N GLY A 276 12.87 16.16 5.42
CA GLY A 276 11.54 16.76 5.35
C GLY A 276 10.51 15.94 4.57
N ASP A 277 10.88 14.78 4.01
CA ASP A 277 9.89 13.84 3.49
C ASP A 277 8.97 13.33 4.59
N ALA A 278 7.77 12.89 4.19
CA ALA A 278 6.79 12.34 5.11
C ALA A 278 7.39 11.17 5.93
N PRO A 279 7.11 11.09 7.24
CA PRO A 279 7.51 9.97 8.06
C PRO A 279 7.07 8.62 7.48
N MET A 280 7.86 7.58 7.69
CA MET A 280 7.65 6.27 7.09
C MET A 280 7.63 5.17 8.15
N ILE A 281 6.69 4.23 8.02
CA ILE A 281 6.65 2.99 8.80
C ILE A 281 6.91 1.82 7.86
N GLY A 282 7.80 0.91 8.26
CA GLY A 282 8.08 -0.34 7.56
C GLY A 282 7.83 -1.56 8.44
N ILE A 283 6.91 -2.44 8.03
CA ILE A 283 6.68 -3.76 8.62
C ILE A 283 6.99 -4.79 7.54
N HIS A 284 8.04 -5.61 7.72
CA HIS A 284 8.60 -6.37 6.61
C HIS A 284 9.26 -7.67 7.10
N CYS A 285 9.02 -8.78 6.42
CA CYS A 285 9.74 -10.03 6.65
C CYS A 285 11.21 -9.86 6.27
N VAL A 286 12.12 -10.26 7.15
CA VAL A 286 13.56 -10.06 6.91
C VAL A 286 14.12 -10.93 5.78
N ASP A 287 13.41 -11.99 5.44
CA ASP A 287 13.72 -12.98 4.40
C ASP A 287 12.75 -12.92 3.21
N ASP A 288 12.09 -11.79 2.97
CA ASP A 288 11.12 -11.62 1.88
C ASP A 288 11.78 -11.88 0.50
N PRO A 289 11.28 -12.86 -0.27
CA PRO A 289 11.87 -13.22 -1.56
C PRO A 289 11.41 -12.33 -2.73
N PHE A 290 10.36 -11.50 -2.54
CA PHE A 290 9.81 -10.66 -3.60
C PHE A 290 10.31 -9.23 -3.53
N ALA A 291 10.39 -8.69 -2.31
CA ALA A 291 10.93 -7.37 -2.05
C ALA A 291 12.06 -7.50 -1.03
N PRO A 292 13.33 -7.25 -1.40
CA PRO A 292 14.45 -7.34 -0.47
C PRO A 292 14.19 -6.48 0.78
N TYR A 293 14.42 -7.03 1.97
CA TYR A 293 14.34 -6.28 3.22
C TYR A 293 15.42 -5.19 3.33
N GLY A 294 16.64 -5.50 2.84
CA GLY A 294 17.77 -4.58 2.73
C GLY A 294 17.95 -4.07 1.29
N VAL A 295 19.21 -3.97 0.85
CA VAL A 295 19.54 -3.72 -0.55
C VAL A 295 19.51 -5.04 -1.31
N GLY A 296 18.85 -5.09 -2.46
CA GLY A 296 18.80 -6.32 -3.26
C GLY A 296 18.15 -6.12 -4.61
N ILE A 297 18.07 -7.21 -5.37
CA ILE A 297 17.48 -7.21 -6.71
C ILE A 297 16.09 -7.82 -6.63
N VAL A 298 15.11 -7.20 -7.30
CA VAL A 298 13.80 -7.81 -7.56
C VAL A 298 13.97 -8.89 -8.62
N TYR A 299 13.50 -10.09 -8.33
CA TYR A 299 13.50 -11.21 -9.25
C TYR A 299 12.09 -11.64 -9.65
N VAL A 300 11.93 -12.00 -10.93
CA VAL A 300 10.78 -12.83 -11.34
C VAL A 300 11.12 -14.28 -11.01
N PRO A 301 10.25 -15.02 -10.28
CA PRO A 301 10.53 -16.39 -9.83
C PRO A 301 10.31 -17.43 -10.95
N THR A 302 11.05 -17.27 -12.06
CA THR A 302 11.15 -18.27 -13.14
C THR A 302 12.29 -19.23 -12.88
N THR A 303 12.47 -20.22 -13.73
CA THR A 303 13.63 -21.14 -13.67
C THR A 303 14.48 -21.02 -14.93
N PRO A 304 15.67 -20.39 -14.88
CA PRO A 304 16.25 -19.68 -13.72
C PRO A 304 15.53 -18.36 -13.38
N PRO A 305 15.69 -17.83 -12.15
CA PRO A 305 15.12 -16.54 -11.78
C PRO A 305 15.62 -15.40 -12.68
N GLN A 306 14.73 -14.50 -13.09
CA GLN A 306 15.07 -13.38 -13.97
C GLN A 306 15.20 -12.09 -13.14
N ALA A 307 16.42 -11.51 -13.16
CA ALA A 307 16.66 -10.21 -12.53
C ALA A 307 15.85 -9.10 -13.22
N VAL A 308 15.42 -8.12 -12.44
CA VAL A 308 14.68 -6.94 -12.93
C VAL A 308 15.47 -5.67 -12.61
N VAL A 309 15.47 -5.24 -11.34
CA VAL A 309 16.08 -3.98 -10.91
C VAL A 309 16.53 -4.09 -9.47
N ASP A 310 17.62 -3.42 -9.12
CA ASP A 310 18.04 -3.24 -7.74
C ASP A 310 17.18 -2.19 -7.03
N VAL A 311 16.83 -2.51 -5.80
CA VAL A 311 15.95 -1.71 -4.94
C VAL A 311 16.46 -1.72 -3.50
N ILE A 312 15.88 -0.86 -2.67
CA ILE A 312 16.08 -0.87 -1.22
C ILE A 312 14.77 -1.22 -0.52
N GLY A 313 14.83 -2.06 0.50
CA GLY A 313 13.68 -2.44 1.31
C GLY A 313 13.59 -1.69 2.62
N SER A 314 12.62 -2.08 3.46
CA SER A 314 12.26 -1.37 4.69
C SER A 314 13.43 -1.15 5.63
N GLY A 315 14.37 -2.11 5.75
CA GLY A 315 15.52 -1.99 6.64
C GLY A 315 16.40 -0.78 6.31
N GLU A 316 16.72 -0.56 5.04
CA GLU A 316 17.53 0.58 4.61
C GLU A 316 16.70 1.86 4.48
N ILE A 317 15.45 1.80 4.02
CA ILE A 317 14.56 2.96 3.88
C ILE A 317 14.36 3.63 5.24
N ILE A 318 13.91 2.86 6.24
CA ILE A 318 13.60 3.42 7.57
C ILE A 318 14.87 3.88 8.30
N LYS A 319 15.98 3.19 8.12
CA LYS A 319 17.29 3.64 8.60
C LYS A 319 17.67 5.03 8.02
N HIS A 320 17.52 5.21 6.70
CA HIS A 320 17.79 6.48 6.03
C HIS A 320 16.84 7.60 6.51
N ALA A 321 15.53 7.31 6.62
CA ALA A 321 14.53 8.24 7.13
C ALA A 321 14.86 8.70 8.57
N ASN A 322 15.34 7.79 9.43
CA ASN A 322 15.80 8.14 10.78
C ASN A 322 17.07 9.00 10.76
N GLN A 323 18.04 8.69 9.91
CA GLN A 323 19.30 9.49 9.76
C GLN A 323 19.02 10.92 9.33
N LEU A 324 18.00 11.12 8.49
CA LEU A 324 17.57 12.43 8.00
C LEU A 324 16.58 13.13 8.96
N GLY A 325 16.17 12.48 10.04
CA GLY A 325 15.24 13.01 11.04
C GLY A 325 13.76 12.97 10.64
N ASN A 326 13.41 12.34 9.53
CA ASN A 326 12.02 12.27 9.03
C ASN A 326 11.10 11.52 10.01
N ASN A 327 11.61 10.52 10.74
CA ASN A 327 10.87 9.76 11.74
C ASN A 327 11.02 10.32 13.18
N ALA A 328 11.57 11.53 13.35
CA ALA A 328 11.77 12.12 14.68
C ALA A 328 10.47 12.29 15.48
N CYS A 329 9.34 12.50 14.81
CA CYS A 329 8.03 12.55 15.46
C CYS A 329 7.74 11.26 16.22
N PHE A 330 7.99 10.09 15.64
CA PHE A 330 7.76 8.80 16.29
C PHE A 330 8.73 8.56 17.46
N ALA A 331 10.01 8.90 17.29
CA ALA A 331 11.01 8.78 18.34
C ALA A 331 10.68 9.68 19.56
N ASN A 332 10.24 10.91 19.31
CA ASN A 332 9.89 11.88 20.35
C ASN A 332 8.60 11.51 21.11
N ALA A 333 7.72 10.69 20.51
CA ALA A 333 6.49 10.22 21.15
C ALA A 333 6.75 9.31 22.36
N GLY A 334 7.89 8.59 22.39
CA GLY A 334 8.27 7.74 23.49
C GLY A 334 7.30 6.58 23.76
N PHE A 335 6.84 5.92 22.71
CA PHE A 335 5.91 4.79 22.82
C PHE A 335 6.46 3.65 23.66
N THR A 336 5.63 3.11 24.56
CA THR A 336 5.99 2.03 25.51
C THR A 336 5.07 0.81 25.43
N ASP A 337 4.22 0.74 24.43
CA ASP A 337 3.36 -0.40 24.19
C ASP A 337 4.16 -1.67 23.84
N PRO A 338 3.61 -2.88 24.06
CA PRO A 338 4.34 -4.14 23.84
C PRO A 338 4.84 -4.33 22.42
N TYR A 339 4.13 -3.83 21.41
CA TYR A 339 4.50 -3.97 20.00
C TYR A 339 5.69 -3.07 19.66
N THR A 340 5.70 -1.82 20.15
CA THR A 340 6.84 -0.92 20.00
C THR A 340 8.07 -1.47 20.75
N LEU A 341 7.92 -1.95 21.99
CA LEU A 341 9.04 -2.54 22.74
C LEU A 341 9.62 -3.77 22.00
N ARG A 342 8.76 -4.61 21.42
CA ARG A 342 9.21 -5.74 20.60
C ARG A 342 9.94 -5.28 19.34
N ALA A 343 9.40 -4.30 18.62
CA ALA A 343 10.06 -3.75 17.43
C ALA A 343 11.44 -3.18 17.80
N ASN A 344 11.53 -2.38 18.86
CA ASN A 344 12.76 -1.75 19.32
C ASN A 344 13.83 -2.74 19.77
N SER A 345 13.45 -3.94 20.19
CA SER A 345 14.41 -5.00 20.53
C SER A 345 15.12 -5.61 19.33
N ILE A 346 14.63 -5.38 18.10
CA ILE A 346 15.12 -6.03 16.85
C ILE A 346 15.34 -5.05 15.69
N ASN A 347 15.01 -3.77 15.83
CA ASN A 347 15.08 -2.79 14.73
C ASN A 347 16.37 -1.94 14.73
N ASN A 348 17.35 -2.26 15.62
CA ASN A 348 18.61 -1.54 15.74
C ASN A 348 18.46 -0.03 15.98
N GLY A 349 17.42 0.39 16.73
CA GLY A 349 17.13 1.79 17.03
C GLY A 349 16.50 2.59 15.89
N ASN A 350 16.04 1.93 14.83
CA ASN A 350 15.35 2.59 13.72
C ASN A 350 13.84 2.69 14.00
N GLU A 351 13.42 3.83 14.57
CA GLU A 351 12.01 4.05 14.88
C GLU A 351 11.15 4.06 13.61
N GLY A 352 9.97 3.42 13.70
CA GLY A 352 9.09 3.17 12.55
C GLY A 352 9.36 1.85 11.84
N LEU A 353 10.41 1.08 12.20
CA LEU A 353 10.73 -0.21 11.62
C LEU A 353 10.27 -1.36 12.52
N PHE A 354 9.50 -2.29 11.98
CA PHE A 354 9.15 -3.57 12.61
C PHE A 354 9.63 -4.73 11.73
N PRO A 355 10.83 -5.27 11.97
CA PRO A 355 11.32 -6.46 11.27
C PRO A 355 10.51 -7.69 11.70
N LEU A 356 9.94 -8.42 10.76
CA LEU A 356 9.27 -9.69 11.02
C LEU A 356 10.27 -10.82 10.81
N GLN A 357 10.76 -11.38 11.91
CA GLN A 357 11.64 -12.53 11.90
C GLN A 357 10.80 -13.81 11.91
N GLN A 358 10.85 -14.57 10.82
CA GLN A 358 10.22 -15.88 10.69
C GLN A 358 11.25 -16.97 10.98
N GLY A 359 10.78 -18.18 11.32
CA GLY A 359 11.65 -19.35 11.34
C GLY A 359 12.02 -19.80 9.93
N LEU A 360 12.74 -20.91 9.80
CA LEU A 360 12.99 -21.51 8.50
C LEU A 360 11.67 -21.88 7.83
N ASN A 361 11.55 -21.60 6.53
CA ASN A 361 10.37 -21.99 5.76
C ASN A 361 10.26 -23.52 5.71
N PRO A 362 9.16 -24.12 6.24
CA PRO A 362 9.02 -25.58 6.36
C PRO A 362 8.79 -26.29 5.02
N VAL A 363 8.38 -25.56 3.97
CA VAL A 363 8.20 -26.11 2.62
C VAL A 363 9.53 -26.19 1.90
N ASN A 364 10.32 -25.12 1.96
CA ASN A 364 11.67 -25.07 1.41
C ASN A 364 12.50 -24.05 2.20
N PRO A 365 13.52 -24.49 2.97
CA PRO A 365 14.37 -23.59 3.76
C PRO A 365 15.12 -22.52 2.96
N GLN A 366 15.19 -22.67 1.64
CA GLN A 366 15.79 -21.65 0.74
C GLN A 366 14.81 -20.56 0.31
N LEU A 367 13.50 -20.77 0.54
CA LEU A 367 12.47 -19.77 0.33
C LEU A 367 12.30 -18.94 1.60
N GLY A 368 12.12 -17.65 1.43
CA GLY A 368 11.76 -16.76 2.52
C GLY A 368 10.26 -16.76 2.82
N HIS A 369 9.84 -15.76 3.57
CA HIS A 369 8.45 -15.54 3.94
C HIS A 369 7.99 -14.15 3.46
N ALA A 370 6.76 -14.09 2.96
CA ALA A 370 6.12 -12.83 2.59
C ALA A 370 4.64 -12.84 2.99
N GLY A 371 4.10 -11.68 3.34
CA GLY A 371 2.68 -11.48 3.58
C GLY A 371 2.07 -12.38 4.67
N PRO A 372 2.64 -12.52 5.89
CA PRO A 372 2.11 -13.41 6.92
C PRO A 372 0.72 -12.97 7.44
N TRP A 373 0.28 -11.77 7.10
CA TRP A 373 -1.07 -11.23 7.32
C TRP A 373 -2.09 -11.68 6.27
N GLU A 374 -1.68 -12.42 5.24
CA GLU A 374 -2.57 -12.91 4.17
C GLU A 374 -3.14 -14.28 4.51
N TRP A 375 -4.38 -14.52 4.08
CA TRP A 375 -4.99 -15.84 4.03
C TRP A 375 -5.91 -15.95 2.83
N TYR A 376 -6.02 -17.14 2.28
CA TYR A 376 -6.82 -17.42 1.09
C TYR A 376 -7.58 -18.73 1.27
N ASN A 377 -8.60 -18.91 0.44
CA ASN A 377 -9.38 -20.15 0.40
C ASN A 377 -9.23 -20.78 -0.99
N LEU A 378 -8.85 -22.07 -1.03
CA LEU A 378 -8.63 -22.80 -2.28
C LEU A 378 -9.85 -22.74 -3.20
N THR A 379 -11.04 -23.05 -2.68
CA THR A 379 -12.28 -23.04 -3.49
C THR A 379 -12.60 -21.65 -4.02
N ALA A 380 -12.40 -20.60 -3.21
CA ALA A 380 -12.58 -19.22 -3.68
C ALA A 380 -11.58 -18.86 -4.78
N THR A 381 -10.33 -19.29 -4.68
CA THR A 381 -9.30 -19.07 -5.71
C THR A 381 -9.64 -19.81 -7.02
N GLN A 382 -10.10 -21.06 -6.91
CA GLN A 382 -10.59 -21.84 -8.08
C GLN A 382 -11.78 -21.15 -8.76
N ASN A 383 -12.77 -20.71 -7.98
CA ASN A 383 -13.94 -20.00 -8.51
C ASN A 383 -13.56 -18.69 -9.20
N LEU A 384 -12.61 -17.96 -8.62
CA LEU A 384 -12.10 -16.72 -9.22
C LEU A 384 -11.39 -17.02 -10.56
N ALA A 385 -10.56 -18.08 -10.61
CA ALA A 385 -9.94 -18.51 -11.88
C ALA A 385 -10.97 -18.82 -12.94
N VAL A 386 -12.04 -19.55 -12.59
CA VAL A 386 -13.15 -19.85 -13.51
C VAL A 386 -13.87 -18.58 -13.97
N ALA A 387 -14.16 -17.67 -13.07
CA ALA A 387 -14.80 -16.38 -13.41
C ALA A 387 -13.95 -15.53 -14.36
N MET A 388 -12.63 -15.71 -14.35
CA MET A 388 -11.69 -15.07 -15.28
C MET A 388 -11.44 -15.87 -16.58
N GLY A 389 -12.15 -16.96 -16.80
CA GLY A 389 -12.05 -17.77 -18.01
C GLY A 389 -10.96 -18.85 -18.01
N TYR A 390 -10.39 -19.15 -16.84
CA TYR A 390 -9.40 -20.22 -16.68
C TYR A 390 -10.05 -21.52 -16.18
N LEU A 391 -9.32 -22.62 -16.23
CA LEU A 391 -9.70 -23.86 -15.56
C LEU A 391 -9.49 -23.75 -14.04
N PRO A 392 -10.24 -24.52 -13.21
CA PRO A 392 -10.02 -24.54 -11.75
C PRO A 392 -8.57 -24.85 -11.35
N THR A 393 -7.86 -25.67 -12.14
CA THR A 393 -6.44 -26.02 -11.93
C THR A 393 -5.50 -24.82 -11.95
N ARG A 394 -5.88 -23.73 -12.63
CA ARG A 394 -5.14 -22.46 -12.52
C ARG A 394 -5.27 -21.87 -11.12
N GLY A 395 -6.44 -21.99 -10.50
CA GLY A 395 -6.66 -21.62 -9.11
C GLY A 395 -5.84 -22.47 -8.14
N ASP A 396 -5.72 -23.79 -8.39
CA ASP A 396 -4.85 -24.68 -7.60
C ASP A 396 -3.39 -24.20 -7.65
N THR A 397 -2.91 -23.85 -8.85
CA THR A 397 -1.55 -23.34 -9.04
C THR A 397 -1.34 -22.02 -8.29
N CYS A 398 -2.26 -21.07 -8.41
CA CYS A 398 -2.17 -19.78 -7.71
C CYS A 398 -2.17 -19.94 -6.19
N TYR A 399 -3.03 -20.81 -5.68
CA TYR A 399 -3.10 -21.14 -4.26
C TYR A 399 -1.79 -21.78 -3.78
N GLY A 400 -1.29 -22.78 -4.50
CA GLY A 400 -0.03 -23.46 -4.19
C GLY A 400 1.18 -22.51 -4.21
N ASN A 401 1.28 -21.66 -5.21
CA ASN A 401 2.35 -20.65 -5.28
C ASN A 401 2.33 -19.71 -4.08
N SER A 402 1.15 -19.24 -3.67
CA SER A 402 1.01 -18.36 -2.51
C SER A 402 1.42 -19.04 -1.19
N LEU A 403 1.27 -20.37 -1.08
CA LEU A 403 1.73 -21.15 0.08
C LEU A 403 3.26 -21.28 0.13
N LEU A 404 3.98 -21.14 -0.97
CA LEU A 404 5.45 -21.29 -0.98
C LEU A 404 6.12 -20.27 -0.05
N THR A 405 5.58 -19.07 0.05
CA THR A 405 6.13 -17.97 0.86
C THR A 405 5.28 -17.62 2.08
N ASN A 406 4.12 -18.27 2.25
CA ASN A 406 3.27 -18.20 3.44
C ASN A 406 2.79 -19.59 3.84
N PRO A 407 3.71 -20.52 4.17
CA PRO A 407 3.42 -21.96 4.31
C PRO A 407 2.55 -22.30 5.50
N THR A 408 2.52 -21.49 6.54
CA THR A 408 1.70 -21.67 7.75
C THR A 408 0.39 -20.89 7.67
N MET A 409 0.03 -20.42 6.49
CA MET A 409 -1.13 -19.59 6.23
C MET A 409 -2.41 -20.22 6.80
N ASN A 410 -3.06 -19.48 7.67
CA ASN A 410 -4.44 -19.67 8.07
C ASN A 410 -5.00 -18.34 8.62
N LYS A 411 -6.32 -18.23 8.70
CA LYS A 411 -6.98 -16.99 9.12
C LYS A 411 -6.56 -16.51 10.52
N ALA A 412 -6.46 -17.41 11.49
CA ALA A 412 -6.12 -17.03 12.88
C ALA A 412 -4.68 -16.50 12.98
N TYR A 413 -3.75 -17.11 12.26
CA TYR A 413 -2.37 -16.67 12.15
C TYR A 413 -2.27 -15.30 11.48
N ALA A 414 -2.95 -15.12 10.35
CA ALA A 414 -2.99 -13.85 9.64
C ALA A 414 -3.58 -12.72 10.49
N LEU A 415 -4.68 -12.96 11.21
CA LEU A 415 -5.28 -11.99 12.12
C LEU A 415 -4.34 -11.56 13.25
N ALA A 416 -3.47 -12.44 13.76
CA ALA A 416 -2.47 -12.07 14.77
C ALA A 416 -1.40 -11.10 14.20
N TYR A 417 -1.04 -11.25 12.91
CA TYR A 417 -0.17 -10.28 12.24
C TYR A 417 -0.88 -8.96 11.95
N ILE A 418 -2.15 -9.01 11.56
CA ILE A 418 -2.96 -7.79 11.37
C ILE A 418 -3.10 -7.05 12.70
N ASP A 419 -3.31 -7.76 13.82
CA ASP A 419 -3.32 -7.17 15.16
C ASP A 419 -1.98 -6.50 15.48
N THR A 420 -0.86 -7.12 15.14
CA THR A 420 0.48 -6.53 15.26
C THR A 420 0.59 -5.23 14.44
N ILE A 421 0.14 -5.24 13.18
CA ILE A 421 0.13 -4.06 12.30
C ILE A 421 -0.69 -2.95 12.96
N MET A 422 -1.94 -3.25 13.39
CA MET A 422 -2.83 -2.25 13.97
C MET A 422 -2.27 -1.63 15.24
N ASN A 423 -1.72 -2.44 16.12
CA ASN A 423 -1.21 -1.95 17.42
C ASN A 423 0.15 -1.25 17.30
N TYR A 424 0.91 -1.48 16.22
CA TYR A 424 2.14 -0.75 15.95
C TYR A 424 1.88 0.55 15.18
N VAL A 425 0.95 0.55 14.23
CA VAL A 425 0.68 1.69 13.35
C VAL A 425 -0.21 2.74 14.02
N ASN A 426 -1.33 2.33 14.65
CA ASN A 426 -2.33 3.29 15.14
C ASN A 426 -1.79 4.28 16.20
N PRO A 427 -0.94 3.90 17.16
CA PRO A 427 -0.34 4.90 18.06
C PRO A 427 0.43 6.00 17.31
N ARG A 428 1.08 5.65 16.20
CA ARG A 428 1.85 6.58 15.35
C ARG A 428 0.98 7.47 14.46
N ILE A 429 -0.24 7.03 14.14
CA ILE A 429 -1.23 7.89 13.45
C ILE A 429 -1.79 8.95 14.39
N VAL A 430 -2.04 8.58 15.65
CA VAL A 430 -2.75 9.44 16.62
C VAL A 430 -1.82 10.49 17.22
N PHE A 431 -0.53 10.20 17.28
CA PHE A 431 0.47 11.10 17.84
C PHE A 431 0.80 12.24 16.88
#